data_ab11faed648a8acd43ea6df3a6d164f5
#
_entry.id   ab11faed648a8acd43ea6df3a6d164f5
#
_cell.length_a   1.000
_cell.length_b   1.000
_cell.length_c   1.000
_cell.angle_alpha   90.00
_cell.angle_beta   90.00
_cell.angle_gamma   90.00
#
_symmetry.space_group_name_H-M   'P 1'
#
loop_
_entity.id
_entity.type
_entity.pdbx_description
1 polymer ?
#
loop_
_entity_poly.entity_id
_entity_poly.type
_entity_poly.pdbx_seq_one_letter_code
_entity_poly.pdbx_strand_id
1 'polypeptide(L)'
;MKLLAATRSAGKQREIKRVLEPAGFDLVFPDEIGLFESPAEDLLELGESFLTNARSKAEHFAHKSGLPTVADDSGLEVFALGGEPGVRSRRWAGAGGTAAEVDAANNATLLRRLAGAAGPRRRARYRCVLVYLREPGAVPKVF
;
A
#
# COMPACT_ATOMS: atom_id res chain seq x y z
N MET A 1 -21.24 8.43 -4.68
CA MET A 1 -20.68 8.88 -3.38
C MET A 1 -19.20 9.16 -3.58
N LYS A 2 -18.75 10.35 -3.21
CA LYS A 2 -17.33 10.70 -3.31
C LYS A 2 -16.51 9.90 -2.30
N LEU A 3 -15.42 9.28 -2.76
CA LEU A 3 -14.56 8.42 -1.96
C LEU A 3 -13.09 8.77 -2.23
N LEU A 4 -12.36 9.12 -1.18
CA LEU A 4 -10.93 9.34 -1.27
C LEU A 4 -10.18 7.99 -1.24
N ALA A 5 -9.42 7.71 -2.28
CA ALA A 5 -8.47 6.61 -2.29
C ALA A 5 -7.08 7.14 -1.88
N ALA A 6 -6.66 6.81 -0.67
CA ALA A 6 -5.46 7.34 -0.02
C ALA A 6 -4.18 6.66 -0.55
N THR A 7 -3.89 6.87 -1.82
CA THR A 7 -2.69 6.35 -2.49
C THR A 7 -2.13 7.34 -3.49
N ARG A 8 -0.79 7.46 -3.53
CA ARG A 8 -0.05 8.21 -4.56
C ARG A 8 0.53 7.31 -5.64
N SER A 9 0.48 5.99 -5.45
CA SER A 9 0.96 5.02 -6.43
C SER A 9 0.07 5.01 -7.67
N ALA A 10 0.60 5.40 -8.82
CA ALA A 10 -0.13 5.39 -10.10
C ALA A 10 -0.63 3.98 -10.47
N GLY A 11 0.09 2.93 -10.09
CA GLY A 11 -0.33 1.55 -10.26
C GLY A 11 -1.61 1.25 -9.46
N LYS A 12 -1.58 1.53 -8.16
CA LYS A 12 -2.73 1.33 -7.26
C LYS A 12 -3.93 2.21 -7.67
N GLN A 13 -3.69 3.45 -8.09
CA GLN A 13 -4.77 4.31 -8.59
C GLN A 13 -5.52 3.67 -9.77
N ARG A 14 -4.78 3.12 -10.74
CA ARG A 14 -5.39 2.42 -11.89
C ARG A 14 -6.18 1.18 -11.44
N GLU A 15 -5.64 0.40 -10.52
CA GLU A 15 -6.29 -0.82 -10.01
C GLU A 15 -7.58 -0.48 -9.25
N ILE A 16 -7.54 0.50 -8.36
CA ILE A 16 -8.69 0.95 -7.57
C ILE A 16 -9.79 1.52 -8.48
N LYS A 17 -9.43 2.36 -9.46
CA LYS A 17 -10.39 2.89 -10.46
C LYS A 17 -11.13 1.76 -11.19
N ARG A 18 -10.39 0.77 -11.67
CA ARG A 18 -10.99 -0.36 -12.41
C ARG A 18 -12.02 -1.15 -11.61
N VAL A 19 -11.92 -1.15 -10.29
CA VAL A 19 -12.81 -1.92 -9.40
C VAL A 19 -13.95 -1.06 -8.87
N LEU A 20 -13.66 0.15 -8.41
CA LEU A 20 -14.63 0.95 -7.66
C LEU A 20 -15.46 1.92 -8.51
N GLU A 21 -14.93 2.43 -9.63
CA GLU A 21 -15.73 3.28 -10.52
C GLU A 21 -16.94 2.54 -11.13
N PRO A 22 -16.80 1.29 -11.62
CA PRO A 22 -17.96 0.52 -12.09
C PRO A 22 -18.98 0.20 -10.99
N ALA A 23 -18.54 0.20 -9.73
CA ALA A 23 -19.41 0.04 -8.56
C ALA A 23 -20.14 1.33 -8.13
N GLY A 24 -19.96 2.43 -8.88
CA GLY A 24 -20.68 3.70 -8.66
C GLY A 24 -20.00 4.65 -7.67
N PHE A 25 -18.73 4.44 -7.35
CA PHE A 25 -17.96 5.38 -6.54
C PHE A 25 -17.37 6.50 -7.41
N ASP A 26 -17.48 7.73 -6.92
CA ASP A 26 -16.80 8.92 -7.47
C ASP A 26 -15.44 9.03 -6.75
N LEU A 27 -14.42 8.45 -7.36
CA LEU A 27 -13.08 8.37 -6.77
C LEU A 27 -12.31 9.67 -6.92
N VAL A 28 -11.65 10.07 -5.85
CA VAL A 28 -10.66 11.15 -5.85
C VAL A 28 -9.37 10.67 -5.19
N PHE A 29 -8.25 11.28 -5.58
CA PHE A 29 -6.93 11.01 -5.01
C PHE A 29 -6.38 12.24 -4.29
N PRO A 30 -5.41 12.09 -3.39
CA PRO A 30 -4.93 13.21 -2.57
C PRO A 30 -4.56 14.45 -3.37
N ASP A 31 -3.80 14.31 -4.46
CA ASP A 31 -3.36 15.44 -5.29
C ASP A 31 -4.52 16.16 -5.99
N GLU A 32 -5.56 15.44 -6.37
CA GLU A 32 -6.77 15.98 -7.05
C GLU A 32 -7.60 16.89 -6.13
N ILE A 33 -7.43 16.75 -4.82
CA ILE A 33 -8.14 17.55 -3.82
C ILE A 33 -7.20 18.49 -3.05
N GLY A 34 -5.98 18.73 -3.58
CA GLY A 34 -5.03 19.68 -3.01
C GLY A 34 -4.30 19.18 -1.76
N LEU A 35 -4.35 17.91 -1.46
CA LEU A 35 -3.54 17.29 -0.41
C LEU A 35 -2.20 16.85 -0.99
N PHE A 36 -1.27 17.80 -1.12
CA PHE A 36 0.05 17.51 -1.65
C PHE A 36 0.89 16.68 -0.68
N GLU A 37 1.84 15.93 -1.25
CA GLU A 37 2.75 15.07 -0.50
C GLU A 37 3.54 15.86 0.55
N SER A 38 3.70 15.27 1.72
CA SER A 38 4.41 15.88 2.83
C SER A 38 5.29 14.85 3.55
N PRO A 39 6.40 15.26 4.18
CA PRO A 39 7.27 14.35 4.93
C PRO A 39 6.56 13.55 6.03
N ALA A 40 5.44 14.05 6.54
CA ALA A 40 4.64 13.33 7.53
C ALA A 40 4.05 12.02 6.98
N GLU A 41 3.89 11.89 5.67
CA GLU A 41 3.37 10.68 5.03
C GLU A 41 4.37 9.52 5.08
N ASP A 42 5.68 9.80 5.14
CA ASP A 42 6.71 8.77 5.27
C ASP A 42 6.55 7.93 6.54
N LEU A 43 5.95 8.52 7.58
CA LEU A 43 5.72 7.86 8.87
C LEU A 43 4.50 6.92 8.85
N LEU A 44 3.61 7.06 7.87
CA LEU A 44 2.36 6.30 7.80
C LEU A 44 2.57 4.82 7.45
N GLU A 45 3.72 4.48 6.88
CA GLU A 45 4.06 3.13 6.43
C GLU A 45 5.20 2.49 7.23
N LEU A 46 5.53 3.02 8.42
CA LEU A 46 6.58 2.48 9.29
C LEU A 46 6.09 1.40 10.27
N GLY A 47 4.82 1.06 10.23
CA GLY A 47 4.22 0.03 11.08
C GLY A 47 4.74 -1.37 10.78
N GLU A 48 4.55 -2.28 11.74
CA GLU A 48 4.99 -3.67 11.66
C GLU A 48 3.99 -4.60 10.96
N SER A 49 2.83 -4.07 10.58
CA SER A 49 1.79 -4.85 9.88
C SER A 49 1.13 -4.05 8.77
N PHE A 50 0.64 -4.75 7.74
CA PHE A 50 -0.18 -4.15 6.68
C PHE A 50 -1.40 -3.41 7.24
N LEU A 51 -2.05 -3.98 8.28
CA LEU A 51 -3.20 -3.35 8.93
C LEU A 51 -2.83 -2.01 9.57
N THR A 52 -1.74 -1.95 10.32
CA THR A 52 -1.28 -0.72 10.96
C THR A 52 -1.01 0.37 9.93
N ASN A 53 -0.32 0.04 8.85
CA ASN A 53 0.01 0.99 7.79
C ASN A 53 -1.23 1.46 7.04
N ALA A 54 -2.12 0.55 6.63
CA ALA A 54 -3.35 0.90 5.94
C ALA A 54 -4.26 1.78 6.81
N ARG A 55 -4.35 1.46 8.11
CA ARG A 55 -5.12 2.24 9.07
C ARG A 55 -4.56 3.64 9.27
N SER A 56 -3.25 3.77 9.49
CA SER A 56 -2.59 5.07 9.64
C SER A 56 -2.82 5.97 8.43
N LYS A 57 -2.72 5.41 7.22
CA LYS A 57 -3.04 6.15 5.98
C LYS A 57 -4.51 6.56 5.92
N ALA A 58 -5.42 5.65 6.18
CA ALA A 58 -6.85 5.96 6.13
C ALA A 58 -7.23 7.07 7.11
N GLU A 59 -6.76 6.98 8.36
CA GLU A 59 -7.00 7.99 9.40
C GLU A 59 -6.41 9.35 9.02
N HIS A 60 -5.16 9.39 8.59
CA HIS A 60 -4.48 10.63 8.18
C HIS A 60 -5.25 11.36 7.07
N PHE A 61 -5.58 10.65 6.00
CA PHE A 61 -6.24 11.26 4.85
C PHE A 61 -7.72 11.57 5.09
N ALA A 62 -8.43 10.75 5.89
CA ALA A 62 -9.79 11.05 6.31
C ALA A 62 -9.84 12.35 7.13
N HIS A 63 -8.93 12.52 8.09
CA HIS A 63 -8.86 13.75 8.88
C HIS A 63 -8.53 15.00 8.05
N LYS A 64 -7.64 14.87 7.07
CA LYS A 64 -7.26 16.01 6.21
C LYS A 64 -8.34 16.40 5.21
N SER A 65 -9.08 15.44 4.70
CA SER A 65 -10.06 15.67 3.62
C SER A 65 -11.49 15.85 4.13
N GLY A 66 -11.83 15.28 5.29
CA GLY A 66 -13.22 15.14 5.75
C GLY A 66 -14.05 14.16 4.93
N LEU A 67 -13.46 13.43 3.99
CA LEU A 67 -14.15 12.50 3.09
C LEU A 67 -14.13 11.07 3.61
N PRO A 68 -15.13 10.26 3.21
CA PRO A 68 -14.99 8.81 3.28
C PRO A 68 -13.69 8.39 2.59
N THR A 69 -12.89 7.57 3.25
CA THR A 69 -11.54 7.26 2.79
C THR A 69 -11.28 5.76 2.79
N VAL A 70 -10.65 5.30 1.72
CA VAL A 70 -10.10 3.95 1.62
C VAL A 70 -8.59 4.04 1.47
N ALA A 71 -7.87 3.21 2.23
CA ALA A 71 -6.43 3.04 2.10
C ALA A 71 -6.07 1.56 2.11
N ASP A 72 -5.02 1.21 1.40
CA ASP A 72 -4.45 -0.14 1.43
C ASP A 72 -2.99 -0.13 1.83
N ASP A 73 -2.53 -1.24 2.39
CA ASP A 73 -1.13 -1.59 2.40
C ASP A 73 -0.98 -3.03 1.91
N SER A 74 0.03 -3.26 1.08
CA SER A 74 0.20 -4.52 0.38
C SER A 74 1.68 -4.85 0.16
N GLY A 75 1.97 -6.14 0.08
CA GLY A 75 3.32 -6.59 -0.17
C GLY A 75 3.42 -8.07 -0.47
N LEU A 76 4.64 -8.48 -0.82
CA LEU A 76 5.00 -9.85 -1.13
C LEU A 76 5.49 -10.56 0.13
N GLU A 77 4.89 -11.68 0.48
CA GLU A 77 5.36 -12.57 1.53
C GLU A 77 5.92 -13.84 0.90
N VAL A 78 7.21 -14.11 1.14
CA VAL A 78 7.92 -15.28 0.59
C VAL A 78 8.19 -16.27 1.72
N PHE A 79 7.67 -17.49 1.60
CA PHE A 79 7.71 -18.46 2.69
C PHE A 79 9.12 -18.93 3.04
N ALA A 80 9.99 -19.12 2.04
CA ALA A 80 11.38 -19.46 2.27
C ALA A 80 12.19 -18.39 3.02
N LEU A 81 11.66 -17.16 3.08
CA LEU A 81 12.28 -16.03 3.77
C LEU A 81 11.52 -15.63 5.04
N GLY A 82 10.70 -16.56 5.59
CA GLY A 82 9.93 -16.27 6.80
C GLY A 82 8.87 -15.20 6.65
N GLY A 83 8.40 -14.96 5.44
CA GLY A 83 7.41 -13.91 5.12
C GLY A 83 8.02 -12.58 4.65
N GLU A 84 9.36 -12.46 4.64
CA GLU A 84 9.99 -11.27 4.05
C GLU A 84 9.72 -11.22 2.53
N PRO A 85 9.70 -10.03 1.91
CA PRO A 85 9.84 -8.69 2.48
C PRO A 85 8.62 -8.18 3.25
N GLY A 86 7.40 -8.74 3.07
CA GLY A 86 6.21 -8.35 3.81
C GLY A 86 5.92 -6.85 3.72
N VAL A 87 5.69 -6.19 4.84
CA VAL A 87 5.42 -4.73 4.91
C VAL A 87 6.56 -3.85 4.39
N ARG A 88 7.75 -4.42 4.25
CA ARG A 88 8.93 -3.73 3.71
C ARG A 88 9.06 -3.86 2.20
N SER A 89 8.11 -4.48 1.51
CA SER A 89 8.23 -4.84 0.07
C SER A 89 8.73 -3.68 -0.78
N ARG A 90 8.21 -2.48 -0.60
CA ARG A 90 8.61 -1.31 -1.38
C ARG A 90 10.05 -0.83 -1.09
N ARG A 91 10.53 -0.96 0.15
CA ARG A 91 11.83 -0.41 0.62
C ARG A 91 12.82 -1.47 1.07
N TRP A 92 12.62 -2.71 0.64
CA TRP A 92 13.36 -3.86 1.18
C TRP A 92 14.85 -3.82 0.89
N ALA A 93 15.24 -3.44 -0.33
CA ALA A 93 16.65 -3.32 -0.71
C ALA A 93 17.32 -2.03 -0.20
N GLY A 94 16.56 -1.09 0.39
CA GLY A 94 17.08 0.21 0.84
C GLY A 94 17.56 1.11 -0.29
N ALA A 95 17.23 0.80 -1.54
CA ALA A 95 17.61 1.61 -2.69
C ALA A 95 16.73 2.86 -2.80
N GLY A 96 17.35 3.99 -3.15
CA GLY A 96 16.67 5.21 -3.59
C GLY A 96 16.60 5.29 -5.10
N GLY A 97 15.96 6.35 -5.61
CA GLY A 97 15.85 6.61 -7.05
C GLY A 97 14.41 6.55 -7.54
N THR A 98 14.24 6.33 -8.83
CA THR A 98 12.94 6.15 -9.46
C THR A 98 12.25 4.87 -9.00
N ALA A 99 10.92 4.79 -9.17
CA ALA A 99 10.16 3.58 -8.84
C ALA A 99 10.72 2.34 -9.56
N ALA A 100 11.12 2.47 -10.83
CA ALA A 100 11.70 1.36 -11.60
C ALA A 100 13.06 0.90 -11.03
N GLU A 101 13.90 1.81 -10.58
CA GLU A 101 15.19 1.49 -9.96
C GLU A 101 15.01 0.80 -8.61
N VAL A 102 14.08 1.28 -7.80
CA VAL A 102 13.71 0.65 -6.52
C VAL A 102 13.17 -0.77 -6.74
N ASP A 103 12.28 -0.95 -7.69
CA ASP A 103 11.70 -2.25 -8.03
C ASP A 103 12.77 -3.22 -8.54
N ALA A 104 13.68 -2.76 -9.39
CA ALA A 104 14.81 -3.56 -9.89
C ALA A 104 15.73 -4.02 -8.75
N ALA A 105 16.05 -3.13 -7.81
CA ALA A 105 16.89 -3.45 -6.65
C ALA A 105 16.20 -4.45 -5.70
N ASN A 106 14.90 -4.28 -5.45
CA ASN A 106 14.09 -5.20 -4.65
C ASN A 106 14.05 -6.59 -5.30
N ASN A 107 13.80 -6.66 -6.61
CA ASN A 107 13.76 -7.93 -7.36
C ASN A 107 15.12 -8.63 -7.35
N ALA A 108 16.22 -7.89 -7.58
CA ALA A 108 17.57 -8.46 -7.53
C ALA A 108 17.90 -9.02 -6.14
N THR A 109 17.51 -8.30 -5.09
CA THR A 109 17.67 -8.75 -3.69
C THR A 109 16.87 -10.01 -3.41
N LEU A 110 15.61 -10.07 -3.88
CA LEU A 110 14.75 -11.23 -3.75
C LEU A 110 15.37 -12.46 -4.43
N LEU A 111 15.78 -12.33 -5.68
CA LEU A 111 16.39 -13.43 -6.45
C LEU A 111 17.66 -13.94 -5.80
N ARG A 112 18.53 -13.04 -5.33
CA ARG A 112 19.75 -13.40 -4.61
C ARG A 112 19.47 -14.16 -3.33
N ARG A 113 18.49 -13.71 -2.55
CA ARG A 113 18.09 -14.38 -1.30
C ARG A 113 17.42 -15.74 -1.53
N LEU A 114 16.84 -15.97 -2.69
CA LEU A 114 16.21 -17.23 -3.09
C LEU A 114 17.13 -18.16 -3.88
N ALA A 115 18.40 -17.85 -4.06
CA ALA A 115 19.32 -18.63 -4.89
C ALA A 115 19.41 -20.12 -4.51
N GLY A 116 19.31 -20.43 -3.21
CA GLY A 116 19.31 -21.80 -2.69
C GLY A 116 17.92 -22.47 -2.59
N ALA A 117 16.85 -21.78 -2.98
CA ALA A 117 15.48 -22.28 -2.90
C ALA A 117 14.99 -22.73 -4.27
N ALA A 118 14.39 -23.94 -4.33
CA ALA A 118 13.82 -24.49 -5.56
C ALA A 118 12.43 -25.09 -5.33
N GLY A 119 11.64 -25.18 -6.40
CA GLY A 119 10.32 -25.79 -6.39
C GLY A 119 9.38 -25.19 -5.33
N PRO A 120 8.71 -26.02 -4.52
CA PRO A 120 7.73 -25.56 -3.53
C PRO A 120 8.29 -24.58 -2.49
N ARG A 121 9.61 -24.57 -2.25
CA ARG A 121 10.25 -23.64 -1.32
C ARG A 121 10.27 -22.20 -1.82
N ARG A 122 10.04 -21.96 -3.12
CA ARG A 122 9.92 -20.62 -3.70
C ARG A 122 8.50 -20.05 -3.66
N ARG A 123 7.60 -20.71 -2.93
CA ARG A 123 6.22 -20.23 -2.80
C ARG A 123 6.16 -18.85 -2.13
N ALA A 124 5.32 -18.01 -2.67
CA ALA A 124 5.07 -16.68 -2.19
C ALA A 124 3.58 -16.34 -2.33
N ARG A 125 3.12 -15.31 -1.64
CA ARG A 125 1.81 -14.72 -1.85
C ARG A 125 1.90 -13.20 -1.84
N TYR A 126 1.03 -12.55 -2.59
CA TYR A 126 0.72 -11.14 -2.38
C TYR A 126 -0.35 -11.04 -1.30
N ARG A 127 -0.13 -10.12 -0.36
CA ARG A 127 -1.11 -9.79 0.67
C ARG A 127 -1.47 -8.33 0.56
N CYS A 128 -2.77 -8.02 0.64
CA CYS A 128 -3.29 -6.68 0.69
C CYS A 128 -4.25 -6.58 1.86
N VAL A 129 -4.13 -5.53 2.64
CA VAL A 129 -5.10 -5.15 3.67
C VAL A 129 -5.67 -3.80 3.28
N LEU A 130 -7.00 -3.73 3.21
CA LEU A 130 -7.73 -2.52 2.87
C LEU A 130 -8.50 -2.04 4.09
N VAL A 131 -8.40 -0.76 4.39
CA VAL A 131 -9.12 -0.09 5.48
C VAL A 131 -10.02 0.98 4.91
N TYR A 132 -11.30 0.94 5.27
CA TYR A 132 -12.30 1.95 4.93
C TYR A 132 -12.77 2.69 6.17
N LEU A 133 -12.79 4.01 6.10
CA LEU A 133 -13.37 4.94 7.06
C LEU A 133 -14.51 5.71 6.40
N ARG A 134 -15.69 5.64 6.99
CA ARG A 134 -16.85 6.40 6.52
C ARG A 134 -16.68 7.91 6.73
N GLU A 135 -16.01 8.28 7.81
CA GLU A 135 -15.75 9.65 8.24
C GLU A 135 -14.55 9.66 9.19
N PRO A 136 -13.92 10.81 9.45
CA PRO A 136 -12.86 10.92 10.44
C PRO A 136 -13.31 10.42 11.82
N GLY A 137 -12.49 9.57 12.44
CA GLY A 137 -12.80 9.00 13.77
C GLY A 137 -13.79 7.85 13.79
N ALA A 138 -14.36 7.45 12.65
CA ALA A 138 -15.22 6.29 12.58
C ALA A 138 -14.48 4.98 12.88
N VAL A 139 -15.21 3.97 13.31
CA VAL A 139 -14.66 2.61 13.44
C VAL A 139 -14.29 2.08 12.05
N PRO A 140 -13.02 1.70 11.83
CA PRO A 140 -12.59 1.23 10.53
C PRO A 140 -13.21 -0.11 10.16
N LYS A 141 -13.60 -0.25 8.89
CA LYS A 141 -13.87 -1.56 8.28
C LYS A 141 -12.58 -2.06 7.61
N VAL A 142 -12.24 -3.30 7.87
CA VAL A 142 -11.00 -3.93 7.40
C VAL A 142 -11.36 -5.09 6.48
N PHE A 143 -10.66 -5.19 5.36
CA PHE A 143 -10.84 -6.24 4.35
C PHE A 143 -9.50 -6.87 3.98
#